data_98f9ca2d618ca59bfcd42dbaf1b14514
#
_entry.id   98f9ca2d618ca59bfcd42dbaf1b14514
#
_cell.length_a   1.000
_cell.length_b   1.000
_cell.length_c   1.000
_cell.angle_alpha   90.00
_cell.angle_beta   90.00
_cell.angle_gamma   90.00
#
_symmetry.space_group_name_H-M   'P 1'
#
loop_
_entity.id
_entity.type
_entity.pdbx_description
1 polymer ?
#
loop_
_entity_poly.entity_id
_entity_poly.type
_entity_poly.pdbx_seq_one_letter_code
_entity_poly.pdbx_strand_id
1 'polypeptide(L)'
;MKPMPLCKQIVALMFLVIPAGAQSHVDPGIVQRIKVEAYDHSKVMEHLSYLSDVYGPRLTASPEFNQAAEWAVERLREYGLANVHLEPWGTFGRSWSARQWSVEMVEPRYAPLNATPLAWCGAAENPITGELIVTPYKRIFDPRKAREALDAYRKEWAGKLRGKFVMLGEPKVPDEQTKPQFTRYTDAELADLAKAPEHMAKNYGNFEELKWPEEIEDFFKFLSSLPESTVDDWWHALQKVNIARGQFLRDEGVLGVLVWDPRAHDGTTNAEAAGSPKSADPVPPPTFVVTAEQYNRLARVIERKVPVRVRVSLKLEVSATDVEANNIIGEIPGTAKKDELVMIGGHFDSWHAGTGATDNGAGSAVMIEVMRILKALSLPMDRTVRIALWSGEEQGLLGSEAYVKKHFGDPHSMRLTPEHAQLSGYFNLDNGSGKIRGVYLQENDAMRPFFESWLAPFRDEGATTITIRNTGGTDHLSFDAVGLPGFQFIQDPLDYGTVTHHSSMDTYDHAIPSDLMEASAVIATVVYQAANNPDMLPRKELPPARPAASSSTQ
;
A
#
# COMPACT_ATOMS: atom_id res chain seq x y z
N MET A 1 63.50 -24.20 55.28
CA MET A 1 62.37 -24.54 54.42
C MET A 1 61.10 -23.96 55.07
N LYS A 2 60.55 -22.89 54.46
CA LYS A 2 59.27 -22.29 54.92
C LYS A 2 58.16 -22.82 54.02
N PRO A 3 56.97 -23.16 54.57
CA PRO A 3 55.86 -23.62 53.75
C PRO A 3 55.14 -22.41 53.09
N MET A 4 54.81 -22.55 51.76
CA MET A 4 53.98 -21.64 51.03
C MET A 4 52.48 -21.78 51.40
N PRO A 5 51.69 -20.70 51.44
CA PRO A 5 50.28 -20.79 51.72
C PRO A 5 49.49 -21.16 50.42
N LEU A 6 48.56 -22.09 50.62
CA LEU A 6 47.59 -22.56 49.59
C LEU A 6 46.54 -21.48 49.34
N CYS A 7 46.55 -20.92 48.17
CA CYS A 7 45.52 -19.95 47.68
C CYS A 7 44.26 -20.73 47.29
N LYS A 8 43.20 -20.60 48.13
CA LYS A 8 41.86 -21.11 47.76
C LYS A 8 41.22 -20.17 46.74
N GLN A 9 41.15 -20.60 45.49
CA GLN A 9 40.31 -19.94 44.48
C GLN A 9 38.85 -20.30 44.74
N ILE A 10 38.06 -19.30 45.15
CA ILE A 10 36.59 -19.37 45.17
C ILE A 10 36.09 -19.08 43.78
N VAL A 11 35.61 -20.12 43.07
CA VAL A 11 34.89 -19.97 41.83
C VAL A 11 33.45 -19.56 42.19
N ALA A 12 33.12 -18.29 42.02
CA ALA A 12 31.74 -17.81 42.09
C ALA A 12 31.01 -18.21 40.80
N LEU A 13 30.16 -19.22 40.91
CA LEU A 13 29.19 -19.53 39.84
C LEU A 13 28.14 -18.43 39.84
N MET A 14 28.24 -17.50 38.90
CA MET A 14 27.15 -16.59 38.57
C MET A 14 26.07 -17.40 37.82
N PHE A 15 25.00 -17.73 38.52
CA PHE A 15 23.75 -18.16 37.86
C PHE A 15 23.17 -16.95 37.14
N LEU A 16 23.28 -16.94 35.82
CA LEU A 16 22.46 -16.09 34.97
C LEU A 16 21.01 -16.57 35.12
N VAL A 17 20.25 -15.89 35.96
CA VAL A 17 18.79 -16.01 35.93
C VAL A 17 18.31 -15.31 34.66
N ILE A 18 18.16 -16.06 33.58
CA ILE A 18 17.39 -15.62 32.44
C ILE A 18 15.96 -15.50 32.96
N PRO A 19 15.32 -14.32 32.98
CA PRO A 19 13.91 -14.23 33.29
C PRO A 19 13.20 -15.08 32.22
N ALA A 20 12.56 -16.17 32.64
CA ALA A 20 11.58 -16.84 31.83
C ALA A 20 10.46 -15.81 31.64
N GLY A 21 10.48 -15.09 30.50
CA GLY A 21 9.37 -14.28 30.09
C GLY A 21 8.15 -15.19 30.11
N ALA A 22 7.12 -14.80 30.84
CA ALA A 22 5.88 -15.55 30.89
C ALA A 22 5.34 -15.61 29.47
N GLN A 23 5.56 -16.73 28.77
CA GLN A 23 4.91 -17.02 27.51
C GLN A 23 3.41 -16.92 27.78
N SER A 24 2.75 -15.95 27.16
CA SER A 24 1.29 -15.84 27.25
C SER A 24 0.70 -17.13 26.72
N HIS A 25 0.12 -17.93 27.62
CA HIS A 25 -0.51 -19.20 27.24
C HIS A 25 -1.75 -18.88 26.43
N VAL A 26 -1.75 -19.24 25.14
CA VAL A 26 -2.91 -19.09 24.27
C VAL A 26 -4.01 -20.02 24.77
N ASP A 27 -5.15 -19.48 25.21
CA ASP A 27 -6.29 -20.26 25.64
C ASP A 27 -6.98 -20.91 24.45
N PRO A 28 -6.93 -22.27 24.30
CA PRO A 28 -7.54 -22.94 23.17
C PRO A 28 -9.06 -22.75 23.09
N GLY A 29 -9.73 -22.53 24.23
CA GLY A 29 -11.18 -22.31 24.26
C GLY A 29 -11.56 -20.96 23.64
N ILE A 30 -10.75 -19.92 23.90
CA ILE A 30 -10.95 -18.60 23.28
C ILE A 30 -10.66 -18.67 21.79
N VAL A 31 -9.56 -19.30 21.38
CA VAL A 31 -9.24 -19.48 19.97
C VAL A 31 -10.36 -20.21 19.22
N GLN A 32 -10.90 -21.28 19.82
CA GLN A 32 -12.02 -22.00 19.22
C GLN A 32 -13.26 -21.11 19.05
N ARG A 33 -13.58 -20.27 20.01
CA ARG A 33 -14.68 -19.31 19.91
C ARG A 33 -14.44 -18.29 18.80
N ILE A 34 -13.22 -17.78 18.68
CA ILE A 34 -12.81 -16.86 17.59
C ILE A 34 -12.98 -17.54 16.23
N LYS A 35 -12.48 -18.80 16.08
CA LYS A 35 -12.61 -19.55 14.83
C LYS A 35 -14.07 -19.77 14.46
N VAL A 36 -14.93 -20.20 15.39
CA VAL A 36 -16.37 -20.37 15.14
C VAL A 36 -17.01 -19.07 14.67
N GLU A 37 -16.72 -17.96 15.35
CA GLU A 37 -17.29 -16.66 14.97
C GLU A 37 -16.79 -16.18 13.60
N ALA A 38 -15.52 -16.41 13.29
CA ALA A 38 -14.92 -16.01 12.03
C ALA A 38 -15.36 -16.87 10.83
N TYR A 39 -15.61 -18.18 11.05
CA TYR A 39 -15.98 -19.09 9.95
C TYR A 39 -17.49 -19.25 9.78
N ASP A 40 -18.22 -19.42 10.89
CA ASP A 40 -19.66 -19.74 10.83
C ASP A 40 -20.55 -18.49 10.80
N HIS A 41 -20.04 -17.35 11.28
CA HIS A 41 -20.80 -16.10 11.42
C HIS A 41 -20.13 -14.90 10.74
N SER A 42 -19.20 -15.16 9.81
CA SER A 42 -18.43 -14.12 9.14
C SER A 42 -19.28 -13.09 8.40
N LYS A 43 -18.83 -11.84 8.48
CA LYS A 43 -19.36 -10.71 7.71
C LYS A 43 -18.31 -10.11 6.77
N VAL A 44 -17.10 -10.71 6.69
CA VAL A 44 -15.97 -10.17 5.95
C VAL A 44 -16.29 -9.90 4.47
N MET A 45 -16.99 -10.83 3.81
CA MET A 45 -17.39 -10.68 2.41
C MET A 45 -18.50 -9.62 2.24
N GLU A 46 -19.40 -9.46 3.22
CA GLU A 46 -20.38 -8.37 3.22
C GLU A 46 -19.65 -7.01 3.32
N HIS A 47 -18.67 -6.89 4.21
CA HIS A 47 -17.86 -5.67 4.32
C HIS A 47 -17.13 -5.38 3.01
N LEU A 48 -16.48 -6.39 2.41
CA LEU A 48 -15.76 -6.23 1.14
C LEU A 48 -16.70 -5.79 0.02
N SER A 49 -17.90 -6.39 -0.10
CA SER A 49 -18.88 -6.00 -1.12
C SER A 49 -19.32 -4.54 -0.97
N TYR A 50 -19.53 -4.07 0.25
CA TYR A 50 -19.81 -2.64 0.45
C TYR A 50 -18.65 -1.76 0.03
N LEU A 51 -17.41 -2.13 0.39
CA LEU A 51 -16.23 -1.34 0.06
C LEU A 51 -15.93 -1.32 -1.43
N SER A 52 -16.09 -2.45 -2.12
CA SER A 52 -15.75 -2.58 -3.55
C SER A 52 -16.94 -2.32 -4.48
N ASP A 53 -18.06 -3.05 -4.29
CA ASP A 53 -19.16 -3.00 -5.26
C ASP A 53 -20.06 -1.76 -5.08
N VAL A 54 -20.25 -1.29 -3.83
CA VAL A 54 -21.15 -0.18 -3.52
C VAL A 54 -20.41 1.16 -3.56
N TYR A 55 -19.25 1.24 -2.94
CA TYR A 55 -18.49 2.49 -2.76
C TYR A 55 -17.18 2.56 -3.53
N GLY A 56 -16.71 1.47 -4.11
CA GLY A 56 -15.47 1.49 -4.89
C GLY A 56 -15.64 2.16 -6.26
N PRO A 57 -14.53 2.68 -6.82
CA PRO A 57 -13.22 2.86 -6.18
C PRO A 57 -13.18 3.99 -5.15
N ARG A 58 -12.18 3.94 -4.25
CA ARG A 58 -12.08 4.85 -3.10
C ARG A 58 -10.82 5.72 -3.16
N LEU A 59 -10.62 6.40 -4.29
CA LEU A 59 -9.46 7.29 -4.41
C LEU A 59 -9.46 8.34 -3.28
N THR A 60 -8.33 8.54 -2.64
CA THR A 60 -8.20 9.43 -1.48
C THR A 60 -8.91 10.77 -1.69
N ALA A 61 -9.71 11.16 -0.69
CA ALA A 61 -10.49 12.40 -0.66
C ALA A 61 -11.52 12.55 -1.81
N SER A 62 -11.78 11.51 -2.61
CA SER A 62 -12.88 11.52 -3.58
C SER A 62 -14.24 11.47 -2.87
N PRO A 63 -15.33 11.86 -3.56
CA PRO A 63 -16.68 11.69 -3.03
C PRO A 63 -17.00 10.24 -2.66
N GLU A 64 -16.52 9.28 -3.43
CA GLU A 64 -16.71 7.85 -3.20
C GLU A 64 -15.99 7.39 -1.93
N PHE A 65 -14.73 7.83 -1.73
CA PHE A 65 -13.99 7.59 -0.50
C PHE A 65 -14.76 8.11 0.72
N ASN A 66 -15.26 9.34 0.65
CA ASN A 66 -15.97 9.95 1.78
C ASN A 66 -17.25 9.18 2.12
N GLN A 67 -18.03 8.72 1.12
CA GLN A 67 -19.22 7.90 1.33
C GLN A 67 -18.88 6.55 1.97
N ALA A 68 -17.80 5.90 1.49
CA ALA A 68 -17.31 4.66 2.09
C ALA A 68 -16.86 4.86 3.54
N ALA A 69 -16.19 5.98 3.83
CA ALA A 69 -15.71 6.31 5.18
C ALA A 69 -16.87 6.56 6.16
N GLU A 70 -17.92 7.25 5.72
CA GLU A 70 -19.14 7.42 6.50
C GLU A 70 -19.81 6.08 6.80
N TRP A 71 -19.93 5.20 5.80
CA TRP A 71 -20.44 3.85 5.98
C TRP A 71 -19.59 3.05 6.98
N ALA A 72 -18.26 3.11 6.90
CA ALA A 72 -17.39 2.40 7.83
C ALA A 72 -17.56 2.90 9.27
N VAL A 73 -17.68 4.22 9.47
CA VAL A 73 -17.99 4.82 10.78
C VAL A 73 -19.32 4.31 11.33
N GLU A 74 -20.39 4.28 10.51
CA GLU A 74 -21.69 3.75 10.91
C GLU A 74 -21.59 2.26 11.27
N ARG A 75 -20.92 1.45 10.47
CA ARG A 75 -20.72 0.02 10.68
C ARG A 75 -19.99 -0.27 11.99
N LEU A 76 -18.90 0.43 12.27
CA LEU A 76 -18.16 0.29 13.52
C LEU A 76 -19.01 0.69 14.75
N ARG A 77 -19.85 1.71 14.61
CA ARG A 77 -20.82 2.11 15.68
C ARG A 77 -21.87 1.06 15.89
N GLU A 78 -22.43 0.47 14.84
CA GLU A 78 -23.40 -0.62 14.92
C GLU A 78 -22.84 -1.85 15.65
N TYR A 79 -21.55 -2.14 15.45
CA TYR A 79 -20.85 -3.19 16.21
C TYR A 79 -20.56 -2.80 17.66
N GLY A 80 -20.90 -1.58 18.06
CA GLY A 80 -20.77 -1.10 19.44
C GLY A 80 -19.35 -0.70 19.83
N LEU A 81 -18.52 -0.26 18.87
CA LEU A 81 -17.23 0.34 19.17
C LEU A 81 -17.42 1.72 19.80
N ALA A 82 -16.50 2.07 20.67
CA ALA A 82 -16.38 3.39 21.26
C ALA A 82 -15.49 4.30 20.40
N ASN A 83 -15.57 5.60 20.65
CA ASN A 83 -14.70 6.61 20.04
C ASN A 83 -14.61 6.52 18.51
N VAL A 84 -15.73 6.19 17.84
CA VAL A 84 -15.75 6.04 16.37
C VAL A 84 -15.92 7.40 15.72
N HIS A 85 -14.90 7.81 14.93
CA HIS A 85 -14.89 9.11 14.26
C HIS A 85 -13.98 9.12 13.02
N LEU A 86 -14.17 10.15 12.20
CA LEU A 86 -13.19 10.53 11.18
C LEU A 86 -12.15 11.44 11.82
N GLU A 87 -10.89 11.11 11.70
CA GLU A 87 -9.77 11.92 12.19
C GLU A 87 -9.09 12.65 11.04
N PRO A 88 -9.19 13.99 10.95
CA PRO A 88 -8.51 14.76 9.93
C PRO A 88 -6.99 14.70 10.17
N TRP A 89 -6.25 14.45 9.09
CA TRP A 89 -4.79 14.40 9.15
C TRP A 89 -4.11 15.56 8.41
N GLY A 90 -4.85 16.29 7.60
CA GLY A 90 -4.32 17.49 6.94
C GLY A 90 -4.92 17.75 5.58
N THR A 91 -4.37 18.74 4.92
CA THR A 91 -4.77 19.12 3.56
C THR A 91 -4.17 18.14 2.56
N PHE A 92 -5.04 17.44 1.83
CA PHE A 92 -4.63 16.53 0.77
C PHE A 92 -4.33 17.25 -0.53
N GLY A 93 -5.18 18.17 -0.91
CA GLY A 93 -5.17 18.87 -2.19
C GLY A 93 -6.50 18.71 -2.94
N ARG A 94 -6.45 18.58 -4.26
CA ARG A 94 -7.64 18.44 -5.09
C ARG A 94 -8.27 17.06 -4.96
N SER A 95 -9.53 17.00 -4.57
CA SER A 95 -10.38 15.83 -4.80
C SER A 95 -10.57 15.64 -6.31
N TRP A 96 -10.57 14.39 -6.77
CA TRP A 96 -10.73 14.06 -8.18
C TRP A 96 -11.54 12.77 -8.33
N SER A 97 -12.52 12.77 -9.24
CA SER A 97 -13.28 11.58 -9.61
C SER A 97 -13.67 11.62 -11.09
N ALA A 98 -13.49 10.51 -11.80
CA ALA A 98 -13.92 10.36 -13.19
C ALA A 98 -15.37 9.86 -13.24
N ARG A 99 -16.28 10.70 -13.76
CA ARG A 99 -17.71 10.40 -13.81
C ARG A 99 -18.15 9.68 -15.09
N GLN A 100 -17.57 10.07 -16.20
CA GLN A 100 -17.88 9.47 -17.51
C GLN A 100 -16.73 9.70 -18.48
N TRP A 101 -16.36 8.67 -19.22
CA TRP A 101 -15.35 8.81 -20.26
C TRP A 101 -15.57 7.87 -21.43
N SER A 102 -15.00 8.23 -22.58
CA SER A 102 -14.83 7.35 -23.71
C SER A 102 -13.55 7.70 -24.45
N VAL A 103 -12.91 6.67 -25.02
CA VAL A 103 -11.78 6.79 -25.93
C VAL A 103 -12.07 5.91 -27.14
N GLU A 104 -12.05 6.49 -28.33
CA GLU A 104 -12.45 5.82 -29.57
C GLU A 104 -11.46 6.12 -30.68
N MET A 105 -11.04 5.12 -31.43
CA MET A 105 -10.44 5.32 -32.74
C MET A 105 -11.55 5.58 -33.74
N VAL A 106 -11.55 6.74 -34.42
CA VAL A 106 -12.59 7.10 -35.42
C VAL A 106 -12.09 6.94 -36.85
N GLU A 107 -10.80 7.03 -37.10
CA GLU A 107 -10.13 6.73 -38.35
C GLU A 107 -8.91 5.86 -38.10
N PRO A 108 -8.55 4.96 -39.03
CA PRO A 108 -9.15 4.68 -40.35
C PRO A 108 -10.44 3.85 -40.26
N ARG A 109 -10.79 3.34 -39.11
CA ARG A 109 -11.98 2.53 -38.87
C ARG A 109 -12.41 2.68 -37.42
N TYR A 110 -13.70 2.83 -37.16
CA TYR A 110 -14.21 2.96 -35.80
C TYR A 110 -13.87 1.74 -34.94
N ALA A 111 -13.38 2.01 -33.74
CA ALA A 111 -13.19 1.03 -32.66
C ALA A 111 -13.22 1.73 -31.30
N PRO A 112 -14.05 1.25 -30.36
CA PRO A 112 -13.90 1.68 -28.97
C PRO A 112 -12.58 1.16 -28.41
N LEU A 113 -11.95 1.94 -27.55
CA LEU A 113 -10.73 1.55 -26.86
C LEU A 113 -11.05 1.30 -25.38
N ASN A 114 -10.56 0.19 -24.86
CA ASN A 114 -10.57 -0.06 -23.42
C ASN A 114 -9.50 0.84 -22.78
N ALA A 115 -9.96 1.84 -22.06
CA ALA A 115 -9.12 2.89 -21.52
C ALA A 115 -9.66 3.39 -20.18
N THR A 116 -8.75 3.69 -19.26
CA THR A 116 -9.05 4.29 -17.96
C THR A 116 -8.33 5.65 -17.85
N PRO A 117 -9.01 6.73 -17.43
CA PRO A 117 -8.32 8.00 -17.20
C PRO A 117 -7.35 7.88 -16.03
N LEU A 118 -6.21 8.55 -16.09
CA LEU A 118 -5.27 8.63 -14.97
C LEU A 118 -5.66 9.79 -14.03
N ALA A 119 -5.50 9.58 -12.73
CA ALA A 119 -5.93 10.54 -11.71
C ALA A 119 -5.24 11.90 -11.86
N TRP A 120 -5.96 12.95 -11.48
CA TRP A 120 -5.53 14.35 -11.54
C TRP A 120 -5.11 14.85 -12.94
N CYS A 121 -5.57 14.19 -14.00
CA CYS A 121 -5.50 14.76 -15.35
C CYS A 121 -6.64 15.76 -15.58
N GLY A 122 -6.53 16.52 -16.68
CA GLY A 122 -7.54 17.48 -17.12
C GLY A 122 -8.78 16.83 -17.74
N ALA A 123 -9.89 17.56 -17.76
CA ALA A 123 -11.14 17.15 -18.37
C ALA A 123 -11.16 17.32 -19.91
N ALA A 124 -12.08 16.59 -20.57
CA ALA A 124 -12.52 16.78 -21.94
C ALA A 124 -14.05 16.69 -21.96
N GLU A 125 -14.72 17.69 -21.38
CA GLU A 125 -16.19 17.69 -21.20
C GLU A 125 -16.97 17.58 -22.50
N ASN A 126 -16.49 18.25 -23.55
CA ASN A 126 -16.97 18.08 -24.92
C ASN A 126 -16.04 17.12 -25.66
N PRO A 127 -16.57 16.18 -26.47
CA PRO A 127 -15.74 15.26 -27.21
C PRO A 127 -14.73 15.98 -28.10
N ILE A 128 -13.46 15.69 -27.92
CA ILE A 128 -12.35 16.24 -28.70
C ILE A 128 -11.90 15.19 -29.69
N THR A 129 -11.81 15.56 -30.99
CA THR A 129 -11.29 14.67 -32.03
C THR A 129 -10.02 15.24 -32.64
N GLY A 130 -8.98 14.43 -32.75
CA GLY A 130 -7.69 14.86 -33.29
C GLY A 130 -6.85 13.72 -33.85
N GLU A 131 -5.83 14.10 -34.60
CA GLU A 131 -4.80 13.16 -35.07
C GLU A 131 -4.02 12.58 -33.90
N LEU A 132 -3.74 11.27 -33.96
CA LEU A 132 -2.90 10.57 -33.00
C LEU A 132 -1.51 10.33 -33.58
N ILE A 133 -0.49 10.73 -32.84
CA ILE A 133 0.92 10.51 -33.22
C ILE A 133 1.67 9.74 -32.11
N VAL A 134 2.70 9.01 -32.50
CA VAL A 134 3.61 8.34 -31.55
C VAL A 134 4.78 9.27 -31.25
N THR A 135 5.02 9.52 -29.96
CA THR A 135 6.12 10.34 -29.46
C THR A 135 6.91 9.49 -28.45
N PRO A 136 7.93 8.75 -28.89
CA PRO A 136 8.62 7.80 -28.03
C PRO A 136 9.23 8.49 -26.79
N TYR A 137 8.82 8.02 -25.62
CA TYR A 137 9.37 8.43 -24.32
C TYR A 137 9.57 7.18 -23.47
N LYS A 138 10.82 6.74 -23.32
CA LYS A 138 11.13 5.54 -22.54
C LYS A 138 10.85 5.79 -21.05
N ARG A 139 10.20 4.83 -20.37
CA ARG A 139 10.09 4.83 -18.92
C ARG A 139 11.47 4.60 -18.31
N ILE A 140 11.89 5.45 -17.39
CA ILE A 140 13.22 5.43 -16.78
C ILE A 140 13.07 5.51 -15.27
N PHE A 141 13.62 4.54 -14.55
CA PHE A 141 13.56 4.48 -13.09
C PHE A 141 14.66 5.29 -12.39
N ASP A 142 15.76 5.59 -13.08
CA ASP A 142 16.81 6.51 -12.59
C ASP A 142 16.33 7.96 -12.72
N PRO A 143 16.10 8.70 -11.63
CA PRO A 143 15.56 10.07 -11.69
C PRO A 143 16.45 11.05 -12.45
N ARG A 144 17.77 10.83 -12.49
CA ARG A 144 18.71 11.69 -13.25
C ARG A 144 18.53 11.44 -14.74
N LYS A 145 18.58 10.17 -15.16
CA LYS A 145 18.33 9.79 -16.56
C LYS A 145 16.93 10.19 -17.02
N ALA A 146 15.93 10.13 -16.13
CA ALA A 146 14.57 10.57 -16.43
C ALA A 146 14.49 12.09 -16.70
N ARG A 147 15.22 12.90 -15.93
CA ARG A 147 15.35 14.36 -16.20
C ARG A 147 16.03 14.63 -17.56
N GLU A 148 17.14 13.97 -17.83
CA GLU A 148 17.87 14.10 -19.11
C GLU A 148 16.99 13.68 -20.30
N ALA A 149 16.23 12.59 -20.16
CA ALA A 149 15.31 12.12 -21.19
C ALA A 149 14.16 13.13 -21.41
N LEU A 150 13.65 13.76 -20.36
CA LEU A 150 12.64 14.82 -20.49
C LEU A 150 13.18 16.04 -21.24
N ASP A 151 14.40 16.46 -20.95
CA ASP A 151 15.02 17.58 -21.64
C ASP A 151 15.29 17.28 -23.12
N ALA A 152 15.72 16.07 -23.45
CA ALA A 152 15.86 15.61 -24.82
C ALA A 152 14.49 15.57 -25.54
N TYR A 153 13.45 15.04 -24.88
CA TYR A 153 12.09 14.99 -25.41
C TYR A 153 11.54 16.39 -25.68
N ARG A 154 11.70 17.33 -24.75
CA ARG A 154 11.30 18.72 -24.93
C ARG A 154 11.98 19.36 -26.15
N LYS A 155 13.28 19.17 -26.30
CA LYS A 155 14.05 19.70 -27.42
C LYS A 155 13.59 19.13 -28.75
N GLU A 156 13.25 17.86 -28.81
CA GLU A 156 12.81 17.19 -30.04
C GLU A 156 11.39 17.60 -30.44
N TRP A 157 10.46 17.72 -29.48
CA TRP A 157 9.04 17.84 -29.74
C TRP A 157 8.48 19.27 -29.60
N ALA A 158 9.26 20.23 -29.13
CA ALA A 158 8.81 21.63 -29.02
C ALA A 158 8.24 22.16 -30.34
N GLY A 159 7.03 22.74 -30.25
CA GLY A 159 6.30 23.31 -31.37
C GLY A 159 5.65 22.31 -32.34
N LYS A 160 5.74 21.00 -32.08
CA LYS A 160 5.24 19.95 -33.00
C LYS A 160 3.95 19.28 -32.53
N LEU A 161 3.51 19.49 -31.28
CA LEU A 161 2.47 18.71 -30.62
C LEU A 161 1.10 19.37 -30.61
N ARG A 162 1.00 20.66 -30.95
CA ARG A 162 -0.24 21.43 -30.86
C ARG A 162 -1.38 20.80 -31.66
N GLY A 163 -2.52 20.60 -30.99
CA GLY A 163 -3.74 20.09 -31.62
C GLY A 163 -3.69 18.58 -31.96
N LYS A 164 -2.76 17.84 -31.36
CA LYS A 164 -2.61 16.39 -31.55
C LYS A 164 -2.87 15.62 -30.27
N PHE A 165 -3.30 14.37 -30.40
CA PHE A 165 -3.16 13.36 -29.36
C PHE A 165 -1.78 12.72 -29.47
N VAL A 166 -1.18 12.37 -28.32
CA VAL A 166 0.15 11.75 -28.28
C VAL A 166 0.10 10.39 -27.61
N MET A 167 0.80 9.43 -28.20
CA MET A 167 1.13 8.15 -27.58
C MET A 167 2.51 8.27 -26.97
N LEU A 168 2.59 8.23 -25.62
CA LEU A 168 3.87 8.22 -24.90
C LEU A 168 4.35 6.79 -24.72
N GLY A 169 5.55 6.53 -25.10
CA GLY A 169 6.20 5.24 -24.93
C GLY A 169 6.21 4.39 -26.21
N GLU A 170 7.11 3.45 -26.21
CA GLU A 170 7.24 2.47 -27.28
C GLU A 170 6.15 1.38 -27.14
N PRO A 171 5.75 0.71 -28.24
CA PRO A 171 4.86 -0.43 -28.16
C PRO A 171 5.41 -1.53 -27.23
N LYS A 172 4.52 -2.17 -26.46
CA LYS A 172 4.91 -3.31 -25.62
C LYS A 172 5.37 -4.47 -26.51
N VAL A 173 6.51 -5.03 -26.18
CA VAL A 173 6.94 -6.32 -26.74
C VAL A 173 6.06 -7.39 -26.08
N PRO A 174 5.44 -8.29 -26.86
CA PRO A 174 4.68 -9.39 -26.28
C PRO A 174 5.59 -10.30 -25.45
N ASP A 175 5.16 -10.60 -24.22
CA ASP A 175 5.86 -11.54 -23.34
C ASP A 175 5.27 -12.93 -23.50
N GLU A 176 6.12 -13.95 -23.40
CA GLU A 176 5.65 -15.33 -23.25
C GLU A 176 5.12 -15.51 -21.82
N GLN A 177 3.84 -15.78 -21.68
CA GLN A 177 3.22 -16.05 -20.39
C GLN A 177 3.53 -17.49 -19.95
N THR A 178 4.70 -17.67 -19.38
CA THR A 178 5.18 -18.99 -18.94
C THR A 178 4.91 -19.27 -17.46
N LYS A 179 4.55 -18.24 -16.67
CA LYS A 179 4.28 -18.35 -15.24
C LYS A 179 2.77 -18.32 -14.97
N PRO A 180 2.25 -19.11 -14.02
CA PRO A 180 0.86 -18.99 -13.57
C PRO A 180 0.59 -17.57 -13.03
N GLN A 181 -0.57 -17.03 -13.34
CA GLN A 181 -1.00 -15.74 -12.80
C GLN A 181 -1.46 -15.88 -11.34
N PHE A 182 -2.17 -16.96 -11.04
CA PHE A 182 -2.63 -17.27 -9.70
C PHE A 182 -1.69 -18.28 -9.03
N THR A 183 -1.16 -17.90 -7.87
CA THR A 183 -0.20 -18.73 -7.12
C THR A 183 -0.48 -18.69 -5.62
N ARG A 184 -0.05 -19.74 -4.94
CA ARG A 184 0.11 -19.76 -3.47
C ARG A 184 1.54 -20.10 -3.15
N TYR A 185 2.00 -19.62 -2.02
CA TYR A 185 3.34 -19.99 -1.56
C TYR A 185 3.47 -21.49 -1.38
N THR A 186 4.51 -22.06 -1.95
CA THR A 186 4.95 -23.42 -1.67
C THR A 186 5.68 -23.48 -0.33
N ASP A 187 5.78 -24.66 0.27
CA ASP A 187 6.56 -24.88 1.50
C ASP A 187 8.04 -24.48 1.33
N ALA A 188 8.59 -24.65 0.13
CA ALA A 188 9.96 -24.27 -0.17
C ALA A 188 10.16 -22.75 -0.20
N GLU A 189 9.24 -21.99 -0.78
CA GLU A 189 9.26 -20.53 -0.79
C GLU A 189 9.08 -19.97 0.61
N LEU A 190 8.15 -20.53 1.40
CA LEU A 190 7.95 -20.13 2.80
C LEU A 190 9.19 -20.43 3.66
N ALA A 191 9.82 -21.58 3.45
CA ALA A 191 11.07 -21.94 4.13
C ALA A 191 12.24 -21.02 3.73
N ASP A 192 12.27 -20.53 2.49
CA ASP A 192 13.25 -19.53 2.08
C ASP A 192 12.95 -18.15 2.68
N LEU A 193 11.70 -17.76 2.69
CA LEU A 193 11.25 -16.50 3.31
C LEU A 193 11.58 -16.46 4.82
N ALA A 194 11.49 -17.60 5.52
CA ALA A 194 11.81 -17.70 6.94
C ALA A 194 13.31 -17.52 7.25
N LYS A 195 14.20 -17.67 6.25
CA LYS A 195 15.63 -17.45 6.44
C LYS A 195 15.95 -15.96 6.54
N ALA A 196 16.89 -15.61 7.40
CA ALA A 196 17.45 -14.27 7.42
C ALA A 196 18.08 -13.94 6.04
N PRO A 197 17.95 -12.72 5.51
CA PRO A 197 18.63 -12.33 4.29
C PRO A 197 20.15 -12.33 4.50
N GLU A 198 20.92 -12.63 3.47
CA GLU A 198 22.39 -12.61 3.54
C GLU A 198 22.94 -11.21 3.89
N HIS A 199 22.21 -10.19 3.49
CA HIS A 199 22.55 -8.81 3.79
C HIS A 199 21.26 -8.06 4.19
N MET A 200 21.26 -7.50 5.39
CA MET A 200 20.25 -6.53 5.81
C MET A 200 20.42 -5.25 4.98
N ALA A 201 19.33 -4.52 4.76
CA ALA A 201 19.35 -3.27 4.00
C ALA A 201 20.43 -2.32 4.56
N LYS A 202 21.44 -2.03 3.74
CA LYS A 202 22.49 -1.07 4.14
C LYS A 202 21.99 0.33 3.84
N ASN A 203 22.45 1.28 4.65
CA ASN A 203 22.30 2.68 4.31
C ASN A 203 23.09 2.97 3.02
N TYR A 204 22.39 3.09 1.90
CA TYR A 204 22.98 3.28 0.58
C TYR A 204 23.41 4.74 0.30
N GLY A 205 23.26 5.65 1.26
CA GLY A 205 23.58 7.06 1.05
C GLY A 205 22.57 7.78 0.14
N ASN A 206 23.08 8.65 -0.73
CA ASN A 206 22.24 9.43 -1.63
C ASN A 206 21.63 8.54 -2.74
N PHE A 207 20.28 8.52 -2.83
CA PHE A 207 19.58 7.75 -3.87
C PHE A 207 19.99 8.14 -5.30
N GLU A 208 20.48 9.35 -5.53
CA GLU A 208 20.98 9.82 -6.83
C GLU A 208 22.27 9.12 -7.27
N GLU A 209 23.02 8.51 -6.35
CA GLU A 209 24.25 7.77 -6.64
C GLU A 209 24.00 6.28 -6.89
N LEU A 210 22.77 5.80 -6.67
CA LEU A 210 22.41 4.41 -6.88
C LEU A 210 22.41 4.03 -8.37
N LYS A 211 22.74 2.78 -8.64
CA LYS A 211 22.59 2.18 -9.97
C LYS A 211 21.21 1.54 -10.09
N TRP A 212 20.29 2.27 -10.64
CA TRP A 212 18.92 1.82 -10.84
C TRP A 212 18.84 0.77 -11.95
N PRO A 213 18.20 -0.38 -11.72
CA PRO A 213 17.95 -1.37 -12.76
C PRO A 213 17.05 -0.82 -13.87
N GLU A 214 17.24 -1.31 -15.09
CA GLU A 214 16.41 -0.92 -16.24
C GLU A 214 15.23 -1.87 -16.44
N GLU A 215 15.40 -3.15 -16.07
CA GLU A 215 14.36 -4.17 -16.16
C GLU A 215 13.40 -4.08 -14.96
N ILE A 216 12.11 -4.17 -15.24
CA ILE A 216 11.07 -3.92 -14.24
C ILE A 216 11.09 -4.92 -13.07
N GLU A 217 11.34 -6.21 -13.34
CA GLU A 217 11.43 -7.24 -12.29
C GLU A 217 12.61 -7.01 -11.34
N ASP A 218 13.77 -6.65 -11.90
CA ASP A 218 14.97 -6.35 -11.11
C ASP A 218 14.82 -5.03 -10.36
N PHE A 219 14.11 -4.07 -10.95
CA PHE A 219 13.81 -2.81 -10.31
C PHE A 219 12.96 -3.00 -9.03
N PHE A 220 11.88 -3.77 -9.07
CA PHE A 220 11.06 -4.00 -7.87
C PHE A 220 11.80 -4.78 -6.78
N LYS A 221 12.64 -5.77 -7.16
CA LYS A 221 13.52 -6.45 -6.19
C LYS A 221 14.54 -5.49 -5.57
N PHE A 222 15.09 -4.59 -6.38
CA PHE A 222 16.02 -3.58 -5.89
C PHE A 222 15.33 -2.59 -4.96
N LEU A 223 14.16 -2.09 -5.35
CA LEU A 223 13.35 -1.15 -4.56
C LEU A 223 13.02 -1.73 -3.18
N SER A 224 12.58 -2.99 -3.11
CA SER A 224 12.27 -3.67 -1.85
C SER A 224 13.50 -3.93 -0.95
N SER A 225 14.71 -3.78 -1.48
CA SER A 225 15.96 -3.89 -0.71
C SER A 225 16.47 -2.55 -0.15
N LEU A 226 15.83 -1.44 -0.53
CA LEU A 226 16.23 -0.09 -0.09
C LEU A 226 15.55 0.29 1.22
N PRO A 227 16.19 1.16 2.03
CA PRO A 227 15.51 1.83 3.15
C PRO A 227 14.33 2.67 2.62
N GLU A 228 13.24 2.69 3.38
CA GLU A 228 12.03 3.44 3.01
C GLU A 228 12.30 4.90 2.67
N SER A 229 13.10 5.59 3.49
CA SER A 229 13.46 6.99 3.19
C SER A 229 14.15 7.19 1.83
N THR A 230 14.87 6.19 1.35
CA THR A 230 15.50 6.21 0.02
C THR A 230 14.45 6.00 -1.09
N VAL A 231 13.46 5.15 -0.82
CA VAL A 231 12.30 4.92 -1.71
C VAL A 231 11.47 6.19 -1.82
N ASP A 232 11.18 6.87 -0.71
CA ASP A 232 10.45 8.15 -0.68
C ASP A 232 11.16 9.23 -1.49
N ASP A 233 12.46 9.41 -1.27
CA ASP A 233 13.26 10.41 -2.02
C ASP A 233 13.26 10.11 -3.52
N TRP A 234 13.41 8.85 -3.90
CA TRP A 234 13.33 8.41 -5.29
C TRP A 234 11.94 8.68 -5.90
N TRP A 235 10.89 8.30 -5.20
CA TRP A 235 9.50 8.52 -5.63
C TRP A 235 9.22 10.00 -5.87
N HIS A 236 9.55 10.86 -4.92
CA HIS A 236 9.39 12.30 -5.04
C HIS A 236 10.19 12.89 -6.22
N ALA A 237 11.40 12.38 -6.47
CA ALA A 237 12.22 12.84 -7.59
C ALA A 237 11.60 12.48 -8.95
N LEU A 238 11.05 11.26 -9.09
CA LEU A 238 10.33 10.85 -10.31
C LEU A 238 9.01 11.59 -10.49
N GLN A 239 8.27 11.84 -9.42
CA GLN A 239 7.05 12.63 -9.46
C GLN A 239 7.28 14.04 -10.04
N LYS A 240 8.37 14.72 -9.62
CA LYS A 240 8.75 16.02 -10.18
C LYS A 240 8.96 15.95 -11.71
N VAL A 241 9.60 14.89 -12.21
CA VAL A 241 9.79 14.69 -13.65
C VAL A 241 8.45 14.47 -14.37
N ASN A 242 7.55 13.67 -13.80
CA ASN A 242 6.23 13.40 -14.38
C ASN A 242 5.36 14.67 -14.43
N ILE A 243 5.36 15.48 -13.36
CA ILE A 243 4.65 16.77 -13.31
C ILE A 243 5.21 17.70 -14.38
N ALA A 244 6.54 17.82 -14.50
CA ALA A 244 7.20 18.66 -15.49
C ALA A 244 6.94 18.20 -16.93
N ARG A 245 6.80 16.89 -17.18
CA ARG A 245 6.38 16.33 -18.47
C ARG A 245 4.93 16.70 -18.78
N GLY A 246 4.03 16.53 -17.82
CA GLY A 246 2.61 16.89 -17.97
C GLY A 246 2.43 18.37 -18.27
N GLN A 247 3.19 19.24 -17.60
CA GLN A 247 3.22 20.68 -17.87
C GLN A 247 3.66 20.99 -19.29
N PHE A 248 4.76 20.40 -19.75
CA PHE A 248 5.26 20.59 -21.10
C PHE A 248 4.19 20.20 -22.16
N LEU A 249 3.56 19.04 -22.00
CA LEU A 249 2.52 18.59 -22.95
C LEU A 249 1.32 19.53 -22.98
N ARG A 250 0.90 20.03 -21.83
CA ARG A 250 -0.16 21.05 -21.75
C ARG A 250 0.23 22.33 -22.47
N ASP A 251 1.43 22.85 -22.19
CA ASP A 251 1.91 24.13 -22.74
C ASP A 251 2.11 24.05 -24.27
N GLU A 252 2.48 22.87 -24.78
CA GLU A 252 2.50 22.56 -26.22
C GLU A 252 1.10 22.48 -26.84
N GLY A 253 0.03 22.44 -26.06
CA GLY A 253 -1.35 22.36 -26.55
C GLY A 253 -1.74 20.97 -27.06
N VAL A 254 -1.23 19.91 -26.42
CA VAL A 254 -1.63 18.52 -26.65
C VAL A 254 -3.10 18.33 -26.26
N LEU A 255 -3.89 17.68 -27.12
CA LEU A 255 -5.32 17.44 -26.89
C LEU A 255 -5.58 16.35 -25.84
N GLY A 256 -4.69 15.37 -25.74
CA GLY A 256 -4.73 14.28 -24.76
C GLY A 256 -3.58 13.30 -24.98
N VAL A 257 -3.39 12.45 -24.02
CA VAL A 257 -2.26 11.51 -23.92
C VAL A 257 -2.80 10.09 -23.80
N LEU A 258 -2.25 9.17 -24.57
CA LEU A 258 -2.46 7.74 -24.40
C LEU A 258 -1.16 7.08 -23.95
N VAL A 259 -1.26 6.27 -22.92
CA VAL A 259 -0.15 5.46 -22.38
C VAL A 259 -0.60 4.01 -22.26
N TRP A 260 0.33 3.10 -21.99
CA TRP A 260 0.08 1.75 -21.51
C TRP A 260 0.94 1.48 -20.28
N ASP A 261 0.54 0.53 -19.45
CA ASP A 261 1.32 0.15 -18.26
C ASP A 261 2.07 -1.17 -18.52
N PRO A 262 3.36 -1.27 -18.16
CA PRO A 262 4.15 -2.51 -18.36
C PRO A 262 3.60 -3.73 -17.62
N ARG A 263 2.85 -3.54 -16.54
CA ARG A 263 2.18 -4.62 -15.80
C ARG A 263 0.94 -5.14 -16.51
N ALA A 264 0.33 -4.30 -17.39
CA ALA A 264 -0.91 -4.63 -18.08
C ALA A 264 -0.72 -5.76 -19.10
N HIS A 265 -1.62 -6.74 -19.07
CA HIS A 265 -1.72 -7.86 -19.99
C HIS A 265 -3.19 -8.30 -20.12
N ASP A 266 -3.50 -9.11 -21.11
CA ASP A 266 -4.83 -9.72 -21.31
C ASP A 266 -5.99 -8.72 -21.27
N GLY A 267 -5.79 -7.53 -21.81
CA GLY A 267 -6.81 -6.49 -21.88
C GLY A 267 -7.01 -5.68 -20.60
N THR A 268 -6.13 -5.79 -19.62
CA THR A 268 -6.18 -4.98 -18.38
C THR A 268 -5.66 -3.55 -18.61
N THR A 269 -6.10 -2.65 -17.73
CA THR A 269 -5.54 -1.30 -17.59
C THR A 269 -5.13 -1.09 -16.14
N ASN A 270 -3.92 -0.55 -15.91
CA ASN A 270 -3.44 -0.18 -14.59
C ASN A 270 -3.38 1.35 -14.51
N ALA A 271 -4.23 1.97 -13.69
CA ALA A 271 -4.37 3.42 -13.64
C ALA A 271 -3.95 3.98 -12.27
N GLU A 272 -2.96 4.83 -12.32
CA GLU A 272 -2.47 5.64 -11.20
C GLU A 272 -2.58 7.13 -11.54
N ALA A 273 -1.69 7.97 -11.03
CA ALA A 273 -1.68 9.41 -11.25
C ALA A 273 -1.02 9.83 -12.58
N ALA A 274 -1.67 10.72 -13.33
CA ALA A 274 -1.03 11.50 -14.39
C ALA A 274 -0.50 12.84 -13.88
N GLY A 275 -1.19 13.43 -12.91
CA GLY A 275 -0.89 14.71 -12.28
C GLY A 275 -0.64 14.58 -10.79
N SER A 276 -0.84 15.68 -10.09
CA SER A 276 -0.68 15.78 -8.64
C SER A 276 -1.98 16.28 -8.00
N PRO A 277 -2.33 15.82 -6.80
CA PRO A 277 -3.44 16.40 -6.04
C PRO A 277 -3.15 17.84 -5.61
N LYS A 278 -1.88 18.25 -5.47
CA LYS A 278 -1.52 19.59 -5.01
C LYS A 278 -2.05 20.66 -5.97
N SER A 279 -2.82 21.62 -5.46
CA SER A 279 -3.43 22.68 -6.28
C SER A 279 -2.41 23.60 -6.94
N ALA A 280 -1.22 23.73 -6.34
CA ALA A 280 -0.11 24.50 -6.91
C ALA A 280 0.52 23.84 -8.14
N ASP A 281 0.36 22.52 -8.31
CA ASP A 281 0.93 21.79 -9.43
C ASP A 281 0.08 21.93 -10.69
N PRO A 282 0.72 21.95 -11.88
CA PRO A 282 0.02 22.08 -13.14
C PRO A 282 -0.82 20.81 -13.43
N VAL A 283 -2.03 21.03 -13.96
CA VAL A 283 -2.89 19.92 -14.43
C VAL A 283 -2.43 19.50 -15.83
N PRO A 284 -2.06 18.23 -16.05
CA PRO A 284 -1.68 17.73 -17.37
C PRO A 284 -2.91 17.61 -18.30
N PRO A 285 -2.73 17.42 -19.62
CA PRO A 285 -3.84 17.13 -20.54
C PRO A 285 -4.63 15.88 -20.10
N PRO A 286 -5.86 15.67 -20.61
CA PRO A 286 -6.58 14.41 -20.46
C PRO A 286 -5.67 13.24 -20.79
N THR A 287 -5.44 12.33 -19.84
CA THR A 287 -4.48 11.23 -19.97
C THR A 287 -5.16 9.91 -19.66
N PHE A 288 -4.98 8.93 -20.54
CA PHE A 288 -5.59 7.61 -20.41
C PHE A 288 -4.55 6.51 -20.52
N VAL A 289 -4.65 5.53 -19.64
CA VAL A 289 -4.03 4.23 -19.88
C VAL A 289 -4.96 3.42 -20.79
N VAL A 290 -4.40 2.84 -21.85
CA VAL A 290 -5.09 1.97 -22.82
C VAL A 290 -4.49 0.58 -22.70
N THR A 291 -5.27 -0.47 -22.97
CA THR A 291 -4.72 -1.83 -22.97
C THR A 291 -3.52 -1.94 -23.90
N ALA A 292 -2.52 -2.71 -23.52
CA ALA A 292 -1.28 -2.85 -24.29
C ALA A 292 -1.53 -3.33 -25.72
N GLU A 293 -2.52 -4.22 -25.92
CA GLU A 293 -2.90 -4.78 -27.24
C GLU A 293 -3.45 -3.70 -28.16
N GLN A 294 -4.32 -2.84 -27.63
CA GLN A 294 -4.91 -1.75 -28.41
C GLN A 294 -3.90 -0.64 -28.67
N TYR A 295 -3.06 -0.31 -27.69
CA TYR A 295 -1.93 0.61 -27.87
C TYR A 295 -1.01 0.14 -29.00
N ASN A 296 -0.58 -1.12 -28.97
CA ASN A 296 0.24 -1.72 -30.00
C ASN A 296 -0.43 -1.72 -31.38
N ARG A 297 -1.77 -1.95 -31.42
CA ARG A 297 -2.54 -1.85 -32.69
C ARG A 297 -2.46 -0.44 -33.26
N LEU A 298 -2.70 0.58 -32.45
CA LEU A 298 -2.63 1.99 -32.87
C LEU A 298 -1.24 2.33 -33.41
N ALA A 299 -0.18 1.95 -32.68
CA ALA A 299 1.19 2.18 -33.10
C ALA A 299 1.52 1.51 -34.44
N ARG A 300 1.13 0.24 -34.64
CA ARG A 300 1.35 -0.47 -35.91
C ARG A 300 0.60 0.15 -37.10
N VAL A 301 -0.59 0.72 -36.87
CA VAL A 301 -1.34 1.43 -37.94
C VAL A 301 -0.61 2.71 -38.34
N ILE A 302 -0.14 3.49 -37.35
CA ILE A 302 0.63 4.73 -37.59
C ILE A 302 1.95 4.43 -38.29
N GLU A 303 2.67 3.38 -37.89
CA GLU A 303 3.92 2.93 -38.51
C GLU A 303 3.75 2.61 -40.00
N ARG A 304 2.58 2.08 -40.39
CA ARG A 304 2.22 1.85 -41.79
C ARG A 304 1.82 3.12 -42.55
N LYS A 305 1.99 4.29 -41.92
CA LYS A 305 1.64 5.61 -42.49
C LYS A 305 0.14 5.73 -42.83
N VAL A 306 -0.71 5.00 -42.12
CA VAL A 306 -2.16 5.16 -42.17
C VAL A 306 -2.54 6.16 -41.08
N PRO A 307 -3.16 7.29 -41.41
CA PRO A 307 -3.57 8.28 -40.42
C PRO A 307 -4.53 7.68 -39.39
N VAL A 308 -4.28 7.96 -38.10
CA VAL A 308 -5.16 7.58 -37.02
C VAL A 308 -5.73 8.83 -36.38
N ARG A 309 -7.05 8.86 -36.24
CA ARG A 309 -7.73 9.89 -35.46
C ARG A 309 -8.46 9.25 -34.29
N VAL A 310 -8.37 9.87 -33.13
CA VAL A 310 -9.09 9.45 -31.92
C VAL A 310 -10.07 10.52 -31.49
N ARG A 311 -11.15 10.08 -30.86
CA ARG A 311 -12.12 10.93 -30.17
C ARG A 311 -12.12 10.57 -28.71
N VAL A 312 -12.05 11.58 -27.83
CA VAL A 312 -11.97 11.44 -26.38
C VAL A 312 -13.02 12.33 -25.73
N SER A 313 -13.71 11.81 -24.73
CA SER A 313 -14.48 12.59 -23.78
C SER A 313 -14.12 12.18 -22.36
N LEU A 314 -14.13 13.13 -21.41
CA LEU A 314 -13.85 12.88 -20.00
C LEU A 314 -14.54 13.92 -19.14
N LYS A 315 -15.56 13.49 -18.39
CA LYS A 315 -16.22 14.32 -17.37
C LYS A 315 -15.65 14.00 -16.01
N LEU A 316 -15.19 15.02 -15.35
CA LEU A 316 -14.58 14.95 -14.03
C LEU A 316 -15.42 15.69 -13.00
N GLU A 317 -15.39 15.20 -11.78
CA GLU A 317 -15.73 15.97 -10.59
C GLU A 317 -14.43 16.27 -9.84
N VAL A 318 -14.07 17.54 -9.75
CA VAL A 318 -12.85 18.02 -9.12
C VAL A 318 -13.23 19.13 -8.16
N SER A 319 -12.68 19.11 -6.95
CA SER A 319 -12.94 20.17 -5.97
C SER A 319 -12.38 21.51 -6.44
N ALA A 320 -13.11 22.61 -6.16
CA ALA A 320 -12.67 23.96 -6.51
C ALA A 320 -11.49 24.44 -5.64
N THR A 321 -11.35 23.87 -4.45
CA THR A 321 -10.29 24.20 -3.47
C THR A 321 -9.67 22.89 -2.96
N ASP A 322 -8.53 23.02 -2.30
CA ASP A 322 -7.94 21.92 -1.58
C ASP A 322 -8.90 21.41 -0.49
N VAL A 323 -8.93 20.11 -0.31
CA VAL A 323 -9.77 19.42 0.69
C VAL A 323 -8.90 18.78 1.76
N GLU A 324 -9.47 18.62 2.95
CA GLU A 324 -8.87 17.82 4.01
C GLU A 324 -9.17 16.33 3.77
N ALA A 325 -8.25 15.48 4.20
CA ALA A 325 -8.46 14.03 4.19
C ALA A 325 -8.48 13.49 5.62
N ASN A 326 -9.13 12.34 5.79
CA ASN A 326 -9.42 11.76 7.10
C ASN A 326 -9.03 10.28 7.15
N ASN A 327 -8.54 9.84 8.30
CA ASN A 327 -8.51 8.43 8.69
C ASN A 327 -9.79 8.05 9.44
N ILE A 328 -10.12 6.75 9.47
CA ILE A 328 -11.26 6.24 10.23
C ILE A 328 -10.74 5.56 11.50
N ILE A 329 -11.19 5.99 12.66
CA ILE A 329 -10.73 5.50 13.95
C ILE A 329 -11.91 4.92 14.74
N GLY A 330 -11.66 3.82 15.47
CA GLY A 330 -12.65 3.24 16.39
C GLY A 330 -11.96 2.41 17.47
N GLU A 331 -12.63 2.15 18.61
CA GLU A 331 -12.01 1.49 19.76
C GLU A 331 -12.91 0.46 20.43
N ILE A 332 -12.27 -0.59 20.95
CA ILE A 332 -12.80 -1.41 22.03
C ILE A 332 -12.02 -1.06 23.27
N PRO A 333 -12.63 -0.35 24.27
CA PRO A 333 -11.92 0.06 25.47
C PRO A 333 -11.40 -1.13 26.27
N GLY A 334 -10.17 -1.05 26.72
CA GLY A 334 -9.56 -2.01 27.62
C GLY A 334 -10.10 -1.90 29.06
N THR A 335 -9.65 -2.81 29.93
CA THR A 335 -10.05 -2.89 31.33
C THR A 335 -8.92 -2.48 32.27
N ALA A 336 -7.97 -3.37 32.57
CA ALA A 336 -6.93 -3.14 33.55
C ALA A 336 -5.85 -2.15 33.07
N LYS A 337 -5.60 -2.08 31.76
CA LYS A 337 -4.57 -1.25 31.11
C LYS A 337 -5.17 -0.39 30.00
N LYS A 338 -6.31 0.24 30.28
CA LYS A 338 -7.12 0.98 29.29
C LYS A 338 -6.38 2.11 28.58
N ASP A 339 -5.32 2.65 29.19
CA ASP A 339 -4.51 3.73 28.64
C ASP A 339 -3.37 3.21 27.74
N GLU A 340 -3.15 1.88 27.71
CA GLU A 340 -2.23 1.22 26.78
C GLU A 340 -3.00 0.74 25.55
N LEU A 341 -2.35 0.77 24.37
CA LEU A 341 -2.99 0.52 23.08
C LEU A 341 -2.38 -0.70 22.39
N VAL A 342 -3.25 -1.45 21.72
CA VAL A 342 -2.92 -2.32 20.59
C VAL A 342 -3.66 -1.78 19.38
N MET A 343 -2.99 -1.59 18.26
CA MET A 343 -3.63 -1.07 17.05
C MET A 343 -3.63 -2.09 15.92
N ILE A 344 -4.70 -2.06 15.12
CA ILE A 344 -4.84 -2.80 13.87
C ILE A 344 -5.24 -1.85 12.77
N GLY A 345 -4.88 -2.17 11.53
CA GLY A 345 -5.30 -1.34 10.40
C GLY A 345 -4.85 -1.88 9.06
N GLY A 346 -5.21 -1.12 8.06
CA GLY A 346 -4.84 -1.24 6.67
C GLY A 346 -5.35 0.00 5.97
N HIS A 347 -4.87 0.29 4.77
CA HIS A 347 -5.39 1.46 4.07
C HIS A 347 -6.81 1.22 3.54
N PHE A 348 -7.54 2.30 3.45
CA PHE A 348 -8.95 2.32 3.08
C PHE A 348 -9.16 2.89 1.68
N ASP A 349 -8.25 3.74 1.26
CA ASP A 349 -8.23 4.26 -0.11
C ASP A 349 -7.81 3.18 -1.10
N SER A 350 -8.00 3.46 -2.37
CA SER A 350 -7.59 2.59 -3.48
C SER A 350 -7.37 3.42 -4.74
N TRP A 351 -6.62 2.88 -5.70
CA TRP A 351 -6.68 3.38 -7.07
C TRP A 351 -8.03 3.09 -7.71
N HIS A 352 -8.26 3.67 -8.88
CA HIS A 352 -9.60 3.78 -9.51
C HIS A 352 -9.73 3.04 -10.84
N ALA A 353 -8.77 2.18 -11.19
CA ALA A 353 -8.89 1.35 -12.38
C ALA A 353 -9.93 0.24 -12.21
N GLY A 354 -9.91 -0.42 -11.05
CA GLY A 354 -10.91 -1.38 -10.56
C GLY A 354 -11.76 -0.78 -9.45
N THR A 355 -12.27 -1.62 -8.57
CA THR A 355 -13.08 -1.22 -7.41
C THR A 355 -12.30 -1.22 -6.08
N GLY A 356 -11.00 -1.52 -6.10
CA GLY A 356 -10.14 -1.55 -4.91
C GLY A 356 -10.50 -2.69 -3.96
N ALA A 357 -10.81 -3.89 -4.50
CA ALA A 357 -11.24 -5.01 -3.68
C ALA A 357 -10.08 -5.70 -2.98
N THR A 358 -9.00 -6.00 -3.71
CA THR A 358 -7.81 -6.67 -3.18
C THR A 358 -6.78 -5.67 -2.65
N ASP A 359 -6.84 -4.41 -3.13
CA ASP A 359 -5.96 -3.30 -2.80
C ASP A 359 -6.76 -2.06 -2.39
N ASN A 360 -7.06 -1.83 -1.11
CA ASN A 360 -6.94 -2.74 0.03
C ASN A 360 -8.30 -2.89 0.73
N GLY A 361 -9.38 -3.07 -0.06
CA GLY A 361 -10.71 -3.38 0.46
C GLY A 361 -10.70 -4.66 1.32
N ALA A 362 -9.93 -5.68 0.91
CA ALA A 362 -9.80 -6.95 1.62
C ALA A 362 -9.18 -6.75 3.02
N GLY A 363 -8.04 -6.05 3.12
CA GLY A 363 -7.42 -5.76 4.40
C GLY A 363 -8.33 -4.94 5.32
N SER A 364 -8.93 -3.88 4.79
CA SER A 364 -9.91 -3.05 5.53
C SER A 364 -11.12 -3.86 6.00
N ALA A 365 -11.69 -4.74 5.15
CA ALA A 365 -12.82 -5.60 5.51
C ALA A 365 -12.46 -6.60 6.62
N VAL A 366 -11.27 -7.21 6.54
CA VAL A 366 -10.74 -8.11 7.58
C VAL A 366 -10.57 -7.35 8.91
N MET A 367 -10.02 -6.14 8.91
CA MET A 367 -9.85 -5.36 10.15
C MET A 367 -11.19 -4.96 10.78
N ILE A 368 -12.19 -4.58 9.99
CA ILE A 368 -13.56 -4.34 10.47
C ILE A 368 -14.14 -5.63 11.08
N GLU A 369 -13.94 -6.77 10.42
CA GLU A 369 -14.41 -8.08 10.88
C GLU A 369 -13.72 -8.51 12.19
N VAL A 370 -12.43 -8.28 12.34
CA VAL A 370 -11.69 -8.52 13.60
C VAL A 370 -12.35 -7.78 14.76
N MET A 371 -12.65 -6.50 14.58
CA MET A 371 -13.32 -5.71 15.62
C MET A 371 -14.74 -6.23 15.90
N ARG A 372 -15.47 -6.66 14.87
CA ARG A 372 -16.78 -7.29 15.03
C ARG A 372 -16.68 -8.58 15.86
N ILE A 373 -15.74 -9.48 15.52
CA ILE A 373 -15.53 -10.75 16.23
C ILE A 373 -15.24 -10.50 17.73
N LEU A 374 -14.28 -9.63 18.04
CA LEU A 374 -13.90 -9.32 19.42
C LEU A 374 -15.09 -8.76 20.23
N LYS A 375 -15.92 -7.91 19.62
CA LYS A 375 -17.13 -7.36 20.24
C LYS A 375 -18.23 -8.39 20.40
N ALA A 376 -18.52 -9.19 19.36
CA ALA A 376 -19.58 -10.22 19.39
C ALA A 376 -19.32 -11.26 20.49
N LEU A 377 -18.05 -11.65 20.66
CA LEU A 377 -17.65 -12.59 21.68
C LEU A 377 -17.50 -11.96 23.09
N SER A 378 -17.58 -10.63 23.20
CA SER A 378 -17.40 -9.90 24.45
C SER A 378 -16.13 -10.32 25.20
N LEU A 379 -15.03 -10.48 24.45
CA LEU A 379 -13.76 -10.93 25.03
C LEU A 379 -13.18 -9.83 25.93
N PRO A 380 -12.80 -10.16 27.19
CA PRO A 380 -12.14 -9.19 28.05
C PRO A 380 -10.73 -8.93 27.53
N MET A 381 -10.39 -7.66 27.37
CA MET A 381 -9.07 -7.21 26.97
C MET A 381 -8.53 -6.21 27.99
N ASP A 382 -7.27 -6.38 28.39
CA ASP A 382 -6.63 -5.47 29.36
C ASP A 382 -6.34 -4.12 28.70
N ARG A 383 -5.77 -4.14 27.48
CA ARG A 383 -5.47 -2.94 26.68
C ARG A 383 -6.61 -2.57 25.77
N THR A 384 -6.73 -1.28 25.49
CA THR A 384 -7.63 -0.78 24.45
C THR A 384 -7.16 -1.27 23.07
N VAL A 385 -8.08 -1.81 22.27
CA VAL A 385 -7.83 -2.17 20.88
C VAL A 385 -8.40 -1.08 19.99
N ARG A 386 -7.55 -0.47 19.17
CA ARG A 386 -7.90 0.60 18.23
C ARG A 386 -7.78 0.11 16.80
N ILE A 387 -8.85 0.26 16.01
CA ILE A 387 -8.78 0.14 14.55
C ILE A 387 -8.47 1.52 13.96
N ALA A 388 -7.60 1.52 12.97
CA ALA A 388 -7.32 2.68 12.12
C ALA A 388 -7.35 2.23 10.66
N LEU A 389 -8.24 2.84 9.87
CA LEU A 389 -8.28 2.62 8.42
C LEU A 389 -7.73 3.89 7.78
N TRP A 390 -6.61 3.72 7.09
CA TRP A 390 -5.80 4.84 6.61
C TRP A 390 -6.28 5.37 5.27
N SER A 391 -6.02 6.65 5.00
CA SER A 391 -6.23 7.26 3.70
C SER A 391 -4.94 7.90 3.18
N GLY A 392 -4.80 7.96 1.87
CA GLY A 392 -3.60 8.50 1.24
C GLY A 392 -2.39 7.58 1.30
N GLU A 393 -2.60 6.29 1.53
CA GLU A 393 -1.56 5.28 1.46
C GLU A 393 -0.99 5.23 0.06
N GLU A 394 -1.86 5.10 -0.94
CA GLU A 394 -1.58 5.04 -2.38
C GLU A 394 -0.80 6.27 -2.92
N GLN A 395 -0.76 7.34 -2.16
CA GLN A 395 -0.02 8.56 -2.49
C GLN A 395 1.21 8.76 -1.61
N GLY A 396 1.59 7.73 -0.83
CA GLY A 396 2.81 7.70 0.00
C GLY A 396 2.55 7.76 1.50
N LEU A 397 1.74 6.86 2.04
CA LEU A 397 1.48 6.63 3.47
C LEU A 397 0.97 7.86 4.25
N LEU A 398 0.37 8.85 3.55
CA LEU A 398 0.11 10.19 4.08
C LEU A 398 -0.71 10.19 5.37
N GLY A 399 -1.75 9.35 5.46
CA GLY A 399 -2.64 9.28 6.60
C GLY A 399 -2.00 8.63 7.83
N SER A 400 -1.28 7.52 7.66
CA SER A 400 -0.60 6.86 8.77
C SER A 400 0.60 7.64 9.26
N GLU A 401 1.38 8.26 8.37
CA GLU A 401 2.50 9.14 8.76
C GLU A 401 2.03 10.35 9.57
N ALA A 402 0.98 11.02 9.11
CA ALA A 402 0.43 12.16 9.82
C ALA A 402 -0.14 11.76 11.18
N TYR A 403 -0.80 10.60 11.27
CA TYR A 403 -1.31 10.04 12.52
C TYR A 403 -0.18 9.73 13.50
N VAL A 404 0.84 9.00 13.05
CA VAL A 404 2.02 8.65 13.87
C VAL A 404 2.74 9.91 14.34
N LYS A 405 2.94 10.88 13.46
CA LYS A 405 3.55 12.16 13.81
C LYS A 405 2.78 12.93 14.88
N LYS A 406 1.46 12.91 14.81
CA LYS A 406 0.58 13.61 15.75
C LYS A 406 0.53 12.92 17.12
N HIS A 407 0.39 11.59 17.14
CA HIS A 407 0.13 10.83 18.35
C HIS A 407 1.38 10.23 18.98
N PHE A 408 2.38 9.84 18.19
CA PHE A 408 3.49 9.05 18.71
C PHE A 408 4.85 9.73 18.58
N GLY A 409 5.16 10.35 17.46
CA GLY A 409 6.43 11.02 17.28
C GLY A 409 6.73 11.39 15.84
N ASP A 410 7.60 12.35 15.65
CA ASP A 410 8.04 12.83 14.34
C ASP A 410 9.34 12.11 13.93
N PRO A 411 9.33 11.29 12.85
CA PRO A 411 10.51 10.51 12.44
C PRO A 411 11.68 11.38 11.96
N HIS A 412 11.43 12.64 11.58
CA HIS A 412 12.49 13.56 11.16
C HIS A 412 13.24 14.19 12.33
N SER A 413 12.56 14.46 13.42
CA SER A 413 13.16 15.07 14.62
C SER A 413 13.37 14.08 15.77
N MET A 414 12.79 12.87 15.68
CA MET A 414 12.71 11.87 16.75
C MET A 414 12.19 12.43 18.08
N ARG A 415 11.31 13.45 17.99
CA ARG A 415 10.60 13.98 19.16
C ARG A 415 9.36 13.14 19.39
N LEU A 416 9.46 12.27 20.38
CA LEU A 416 8.39 11.35 20.76
C LEU A 416 7.39 12.06 21.69
N THR A 417 6.11 11.67 21.58
CA THR A 417 5.05 12.13 22.47
C THR A 417 4.91 11.20 23.68
N PRO A 418 4.18 11.58 24.74
CA PRO A 418 3.86 10.66 25.84
C PRO A 418 3.07 9.41 25.39
N GLU A 419 2.22 9.52 24.37
CA GLU A 419 1.43 8.40 23.83
C GLU A 419 2.30 7.34 23.15
N HIS A 420 3.50 7.69 22.70
CA HIS A 420 4.45 6.74 22.16
C HIS A 420 4.70 5.56 23.11
N ALA A 421 4.84 5.84 24.42
CA ALA A 421 5.07 4.80 25.41
C ALA A 421 3.83 3.89 25.63
N GLN A 422 2.65 4.33 25.22
CA GLN A 422 1.39 3.61 25.45
C GLN A 422 1.07 2.61 24.34
N LEU A 423 1.63 2.73 23.14
CA LEU A 423 1.37 1.77 22.06
C LEU A 423 2.20 0.51 22.27
N SER A 424 1.53 -0.63 22.43
CA SER A 424 2.16 -1.95 22.52
C SER A 424 2.60 -2.46 21.15
N GLY A 425 1.74 -2.39 20.15
CA GLY A 425 2.08 -2.77 18.77
C GLY A 425 0.97 -2.43 17.78
N TYR A 426 1.33 -2.37 16.50
CA TYR A 426 0.45 -2.18 15.36
C TYR A 426 0.55 -3.36 14.40
N PHE A 427 -0.60 -3.87 13.95
CA PHE A 427 -0.71 -5.01 13.03
C PHE A 427 -1.44 -4.57 11.77
N ASN A 428 -0.76 -4.69 10.63
CA ASN A 428 -1.21 -4.27 9.31
C ASN A 428 -1.56 -5.45 8.41
N LEU A 429 -2.52 -5.28 7.50
CA LEU A 429 -2.85 -6.25 6.46
C LEU A 429 -3.02 -5.53 5.12
N ASP A 430 -2.08 -5.78 4.21
CA ASP A 430 -2.02 -5.12 2.91
C ASP A 430 -1.08 -5.87 1.95
N ASN A 431 -1.51 -7.04 1.47
CA ASN A 431 -0.83 -7.82 0.42
C ASN A 431 -1.85 -8.66 -0.36
N GLY A 432 -2.96 -8.04 -0.77
CA GLY A 432 -4.03 -8.70 -1.51
C GLY A 432 -5.02 -9.46 -0.61
N SER A 433 -5.65 -10.49 -1.15
CA SER A 433 -6.77 -11.19 -0.51
C SER A 433 -6.47 -12.64 -0.09
N GLY A 434 -5.19 -13.05 -0.15
CA GLY A 434 -4.80 -14.42 0.20
C GLY A 434 -4.80 -14.68 1.71
N LYS A 435 -4.87 -15.96 2.09
CA LYS A 435 -4.82 -16.35 3.50
C LYS A 435 -3.45 -16.03 4.12
N ILE A 436 -3.45 -15.87 5.44
CA ILE A 436 -2.23 -15.59 6.20
C ILE A 436 -1.33 -16.83 6.26
N ARG A 437 -0.06 -16.65 5.89
CA ARG A 437 0.98 -17.67 5.96
C ARG A 437 1.99 -17.41 7.08
N GLY A 438 1.94 -16.21 7.69
CA GLY A 438 2.85 -15.83 8.76
C GLY A 438 2.97 -14.32 8.94
N VAL A 439 4.15 -13.86 9.37
CA VAL A 439 4.40 -12.45 9.70
C VAL A 439 5.85 -12.05 9.41
N TYR A 440 6.01 -10.78 8.97
CA TYR A 440 7.30 -10.08 8.92
C TYR A 440 7.57 -9.41 10.27
N LEU A 441 8.72 -9.71 10.86
CA LEU A 441 9.10 -9.15 12.18
C LEU A 441 9.71 -7.75 12.10
N GLN A 442 9.97 -7.23 10.90
CA GLN A 442 10.62 -5.93 10.71
C GLN A 442 11.89 -5.78 11.56
N GLU A 443 12.79 -6.78 11.49
CA GLU A 443 14.03 -6.88 12.29
C GLU A 443 13.84 -6.99 13.81
N ASN A 444 12.62 -7.07 14.31
CA ASN A 444 12.31 -7.22 15.73
C ASN A 444 12.23 -8.70 16.14
N ASP A 445 13.39 -9.38 16.18
CA ASP A 445 13.44 -10.83 16.49
C ASP A 445 12.98 -11.15 17.93
N ALA A 446 12.97 -10.18 18.83
CA ALA A 446 12.43 -10.35 20.17
C ALA A 446 10.93 -10.69 20.17
N MET A 447 10.22 -10.42 19.07
CA MET A 447 8.83 -10.79 18.88
C MET A 447 8.60 -12.23 18.40
N ARG A 448 9.65 -12.92 17.94
CA ARG A 448 9.54 -14.30 17.41
C ARG A 448 8.81 -15.26 18.34
N PRO A 449 9.18 -15.40 19.65
CA PRO A 449 8.50 -16.36 20.52
C PRO A 449 7.02 -16.03 20.75
N PHE A 450 6.62 -14.74 20.66
CA PHE A 450 5.22 -14.33 20.72
C PHE A 450 4.44 -14.85 19.52
N PHE A 451 4.90 -14.57 18.30
CA PHE A 451 4.24 -15.02 17.10
C PHE A 451 4.26 -16.54 16.94
N GLU A 452 5.34 -17.23 17.36
CA GLU A 452 5.38 -18.71 17.41
C GLU A 452 4.24 -19.29 18.27
N SER A 453 3.96 -18.66 19.42
CA SER A 453 2.87 -19.04 20.30
C SER A 453 1.50 -18.66 19.72
N TRP A 454 1.34 -17.42 19.23
CA TRP A 454 0.05 -16.88 18.79
C TRP A 454 -0.44 -17.50 17.49
N LEU A 455 0.47 -17.87 16.58
CA LEU A 455 0.15 -18.55 15.32
C LEU A 455 0.04 -20.07 15.44
N ALA A 456 0.49 -20.65 16.57
CA ALA A 456 0.46 -22.11 16.78
C ALA A 456 -0.92 -22.75 16.55
N PRO A 457 -2.08 -22.15 16.91
CA PRO A 457 -3.41 -22.71 16.64
C PRO A 457 -3.80 -22.76 15.17
N PHE A 458 -3.05 -22.10 14.28
CA PHE A 458 -3.32 -22.00 12.83
C PHE A 458 -2.27 -22.72 11.97
N ARG A 459 -1.39 -23.51 12.60
CA ARG A 459 -0.37 -24.27 11.87
C ARG A 459 -0.94 -25.19 10.81
N ASP A 460 -2.03 -25.87 11.14
CA ASP A 460 -2.71 -26.80 10.22
C ASP A 460 -3.38 -26.06 9.06
N GLU A 461 -3.61 -24.74 9.19
CA GLU A 461 -4.14 -23.85 8.16
C GLU A 461 -3.01 -23.18 7.35
N GLY A 462 -1.74 -23.38 7.77
CA GLY A 462 -0.56 -22.93 7.04
C GLY A 462 0.05 -21.62 7.51
N ALA A 463 -0.41 -21.04 8.62
CA ALA A 463 0.16 -19.83 9.22
C ALA A 463 1.39 -20.20 10.07
N THR A 464 2.52 -20.48 9.42
CA THR A 464 3.71 -21.05 10.07
C THR A 464 4.98 -20.22 9.91
N THR A 465 5.01 -19.26 8.97
CA THR A 465 6.22 -18.57 8.57
C THR A 465 6.43 -17.32 9.42
N ILE A 466 7.56 -17.26 10.12
CA ILE A 466 7.98 -16.08 10.88
C ILE A 466 9.34 -15.66 10.35
N THR A 467 9.41 -14.50 9.72
CA THR A 467 10.64 -14.02 9.12
C THR A 467 11.14 -12.76 9.79
N ILE A 468 12.47 -12.66 9.98
CA ILE A 468 13.11 -11.45 10.48
C ILE A 468 13.16 -10.35 9.43
N ARG A 469 12.87 -10.69 8.15
CA ARG A 469 12.95 -9.76 7.03
C ARG A 469 12.01 -8.58 7.24
N ASN A 470 12.38 -7.47 6.63
CA ASN A 470 11.50 -6.34 6.44
C ASN A 470 10.60 -6.58 5.22
N THR A 471 9.46 -5.92 5.23
CA THR A 471 8.66 -5.67 4.03
C THR A 471 8.34 -4.18 3.98
N GLY A 472 8.19 -3.63 2.78
CA GLY A 472 8.01 -2.21 2.54
C GLY A 472 6.64 -1.89 1.95
N GLY A 473 6.43 -0.60 1.64
CA GLY A 473 5.34 -0.12 0.81
C GLY A 473 3.96 -0.11 1.47
N THR A 474 3.86 -0.09 2.82
CA THR A 474 2.56 0.05 3.50
C THR A 474 2.67 0.59 4.94
N ASP A 475 1.56 0.92 5.55
CA ASP A 475 1.36 1.76 6.74
C ASP A 475 2.09 1.35 8.02
N HIS A 476 2.48 0.07 8.20
CA HIS A 476 3.27 -0.36 9.36
C HIS A 476 4.62 0.35 9.44
N LEU A 477 5.14 0.82 8.30
CA LEU A 477 6.39 1.56 8.20
C LEU A 477 6.35 2.91 8.90
N SER A 478 5.19 3.55 8.95
CA SER A 478 5.01 4.79 9.71
C SER A 478 5.28 4.61 11.20
N PHE A 479 4.86 3.47 11.76
CA PHE A 479 5.12 3.10 13.15
C PHE A 479 6.58 2.68 13.38
N ASP A 480 7.11 1.85 12.46
CA ASP A 480 8.51 1.40 12.53
C ASP A 480 9.49 2.58 12.45
N ALA A 481 9.15 3.62 11.70
CA ALA A 481 9.95 4.83 11.54
C ALA A 481 10.22 5.60 12.87
N VAL A 482 9.39 5.39 13.88
CA VAL A 482 9.56 5.98 15.21
C VAL A 482 9.88 4.92 16.28
N GLY A 483 10.30 3.71 15.87
CA GLY A 483 10.71 2.61 16.75
C GLY A 483 9.55 1.90 17.47
N LEU A 484 8.33 2.07 16.99
CA LEU A 484 7.17 1.32 17.48
C LEU A 484 7.08 -0.03 16.76
N PRO A 485 6.63 -1.11 17.45
CA PRO A 485 6.41 -2.40 16.82
C PRO A 485 5.28 -2.33 15.80
N GLY A 486 5.62 -2.28 14.52
CA GLY A 486 4.70 -2.34 13.38
C GLY A 486 4.95 -3.61 12.58
N PHE A 487 3.90 -4.40 12.32
CA PHE A 487 4.02 -5.70 11.67
C PHE A 487 3.08 -5.81 10.48
N GLN A 488 3.57 -6.46 9.42
CA GLN A 488 2.78 -6.84 8.26
C GLN A 488 2.66 -8.37 8.20
N PHE A 489 1.46 -8.88 7.95
CA PHE A 489 1.26 -10.32 7.77
C PHE A 489 1.72 -10.77 6.37
N ILE A 490 2.22 -12.01 6.30
CA ILE A 490 2.52 -12.68 5.03
C ILE A 490 1.23 -13.29 4.53
N GLN A 491 0.80 -12.94 3.31
CA GLN A 491 -0.38 -13.51 2.65
C GLN A 491 0.03 -14.33 1.42
N ASP A 492 -0.75 -15.36 1.07
CA ASP A 492 -0.60 -16.01 -0.23
C ASP A 492 -0.77 -14.97 -1.34
N PRO A 493 0.09 -14.96 -2.36
CA PRO A 493 0.05 -13.92 -3.39
C PRO A 493 -1.20 -13.97 -4.26
N LEU A 494 -1.85 -15.10 -4.41
CA LEU A 494 -2.94 -15.35 -5.36
C LEU A 494 -2.58 -14.78 -6.74
N ASP A 495 -3.35 -13.83 -7.22
CA ASP A 495 -3.10 -13.07 -8.45
C ASP A 495 -2.88 -11.56 -8.20
N TYR A 496 -2.59 -11.19 -6.93
CA TYR A 496 -2.42 -9.78 -6.54
C TYR A 496 -1.35 -9.09 -7.38
N GLY A 497 -0.11 -9.58 -7.35
CA GLY A 497 1.01 -8.96 -8.07
C GLY A 497 1.00 -9.16 -9.59
N THR A 498 0.12 -10.02 -10.10
CA THR A 498 0.06 -10.38 -11.53
C THR A 498 -1.16 -9.83 -12.26
N VAL A 499 -2.29 -9.69 -11.57
CA VAL A 499 -3.56 -9.33 -12.21
C VAL A 499 -4.22 -8.12 -11.55
N THR A 500 -4.37 -8.10 -10.21
CA THR A 500 -5.28 -7.15 -9.57
C THR A 500 -4.62 -5.84 -9.12
N HIS A 501 -3.37 -5.85 -8.68
CA HIS A 501 -2.70 -4.67 -8.12
C HIS A 501 -2.74 -3.45 -9.03
N HIS A 502 -3.45 -2.41 -8.62
CA HIS A 502 -3.73 -1.14 -9.34
C HIS A 502 -4.39 -1.32 -10.71
N SER A 503 -5.07 -2.44 -10.96
CA SER A 503 -5.63 -2.77 -12.28
C SER A 503 -7.16 -2.69 -12.33
N SER A 504 -7.68 -2.71 -13.57
CA SER A 504 -9.12 -2.81 -13.82
C SER A 504 -9.75 -4.14 -13.38
N MET A 505 -8.92 -5.11 -12.98
CA MET A 505 -9.35 -6.41 -12.43
C MET A 505 -9.33 -6.45 -10.90
N ASP A 506 -9.02 -5.35 -10.23
CA ASP A 506 -9.13 -5.28 -8.77
C ASP A 506 -10.60 -5.20 -8.35
N THR A 507 -11.26 -6.35 -8.36
CA THR A 507 -12.69 -6.51 -8.14
C THR A 507 -13.00 -7.60 -7.11
N TYR A 508 -14.21 -7.57 -6.58
CA TYR A 508 -14.70 -8.49 -5.54
C TYR A 508 -14.45 -9.98 -5.83
N ASP A 509 -14.61 -10.40 -7.09
CA ASP A 509 -14.52 -11.81 -7.51
C ASP A 509 -13.08 -12.37 -7.43
N HIS A 510 -12.07 -11.54 -7.21
CA HIS A 510 -10.69 -11.95 -6.95
C HIS A 510 -10.40 -12.24 -5.47
N ALA A 511 -11.36 -11.99 -4.58
CA ALA A 511 -11.25 -12.35 -3.17
C ALA A 511 -11.79 -13.75 -2.89
N ILE A 512 -11.05 -14.54 -2.11
CA ILE A 512 -11.45 -15.90 -1.71
C ILE A 512 -12.05 -15.84 -0.32
N PRO A 513 -13.37 -16.15 -0.14
CA PRO A 513 -14.04 -16.01 1.14
C PRO A 513 -13.35 -16.76 2.30
N SER A 514 -12.92 -18.00 2.07
CA SER A 514 -12.24 -18.81 3.10
C SER A 514 -10.91 -18.20 3.56
N ASP A 515 -10.19 -17.53 2.66
CA ASP A 515 -8.91 -16.90 2.98
C ASP A 515 -9.08 -15.64 3.85
N LEU A 516 -10.11 -14.83 3.56
CA LEU A 516 -10.44 -13.66 4.38
C LEU A 516 -11.03 -14.04 5.75
N MET A 517 -11.79 -15.13 5.83
CA MET A 517 -12.28 -15.67 7.10
C MET A 517 -11.12 -16.16 7.97
N GLU A 518 -10.16 -16.88 7.37
CA GLU A 518 -8.95 -17.33 8.06
C GLU A 518 -8.11 -16.13 8.55
N ALA A 519 -7.87 -15.13 7.69
CA ALA A 519 -7.16 -13.93 8.06
C ALA A 519 -7.83 -13.21 9.25
N SER A 520 -9.16 -13.14 9.26
CA SER A 520 -9.93 -12.55 10.37
C SER A 520 -9.74 -13.33 11.68
N ALA A 521 -9.73 -14.68 11.62
CA ALA A 521 -9.51 -15.52 12.79
C ALA A 521 -8.08 -15.39 13.35
N VAL A 522 -7.08 -15.42 12.46
CA VAL A 522 -5.67 -15.26 12.84
C VAL A 522 -5.43 -13.92 13.50
N ILE A 523 -5.86 -12.81 12.85
CA ILE A 523 -5.61 -11.47 13.36
C ILE A 523 -6.39 -11.23 14.66
N ALA A 524 -7.65 -11.67 14.77
CA ALA A 524 -8.42 -11.55 16.01
C ALA A 524 -7.72 -12.27 17.18
N THR A 525 -7.12 -13.44 16.91
CA THR A 525 -6.35 -14.18 17.92
C THR A 525 -5.08 -13.42 18.31
N VAL A 526 -4.29 -12.96 17.35
CA VAL A 526 -3.05 -12.20 17.59
C VAL A 526 -3.34 -10.94 18.41
N VAL A 527 -4.37 -10.19 18.04
CA VAL A 527 -4.78 -8.95 18.71
C VAL A 527 -5.26 -9.22 20.13
N TYR A 528 -6.09 -10.24 20.32
CA TYR A 528 -6.52 -10.66 21.66
C TYR A 528 -5.34 -11.00 22.56
N GLN A 529 -4.34 -11.75 22.05
CA GLN A 529 -3.15 -12.11 22.81
C GLN A 529 -2.28 -10.86 23.12
N ALA A 530 -2.09 -9.97 22.13
CA ALA A 530 -1.33 -8.73 22.33
C ALA A 530 -2.00 -7.81 23.36
N ALA A 531 -3.33 -7.72 23.33
CA ALA A 531 -4.11 -6.89 24.27
C ALA A 531 -4.06 -7.41 25.71
N ASN A 532 -3.89 -8.72 25.90
CA ASN A 532 -3.82 -9.38 27.22
C ASN A 532 -2.39 -9.77 27.63
N ASN A 533 -1.37 -9.40 26.83
CA ASN A 533 0.00 -9.69 27.25
C ASN A 533 0.36 -8.94 28.55
N PRO A 534 0.98 -9.60 29.55
CA PRO A 534 1.31 -8.94 30.81
C PRO A 534 2.17 -7.68 30.63
N ASP A 535 3.13 -7.72 29.73
CA ASP A 535 4.07 -6.63 29.47
C ASP A 535 3.78 -5.98 28.11
N MET A 536 4.34 -4.79 27.87
CA MET A 536 4.41 -4.19 26.54
C MET A 536 5.20 -5.11 25.61
N LEU A 537 4.84 -5.14 24.32
CA LEU A 537 5.58 -5.92 23.33
C LEU A 537 7.00 -5.37 23.17
N PRO A 538 7.99 -6.25 22.95
CA PRO A 538 9.38 -5.85 22.76
C PRO A 538 9.54 -4.86 21.61
N ARG A 539 10.39 -3.86 21.79
CA ARG A 539 10.73 -2.84 20.80
C ARG A 539 12.17 -3.00 20.34
N LYS A 540 12.43 -2.60 19.11
CA LYS A 540 13.79 -2.36 18.61
C LYS A 540 14.40 -1.13 19.27
N GLU A 541 15.73 -0.95 19.09
CA GLU A 541 16.35 0.35 19.34
C GLU A 541 15.70 1.43 18.47
N LEU A 542 15.61 2.65 19.02
CA LEU A 542 15.06 3.76 18.28
C LEU A 542 15.91 4.01 17.02
N PRO A 543 15.29 4.11 15.84
CA PRO A 543 16.02 4.47 14.64
C PRO A 543 16.58 5.89 14.73
N PRO A 544 17.65 6.20 13.99
CA PRO A 544 18.13 7.57 13.89
C PRO A 544 17.07 8.45 13.20
N ALA A 545 17.08 9.75 13.55
CA ALA A 545 16.21 10.73 12.88
C ALA A 545 16.40 10.67 11.36
N ARG A 546 15.30 10.60 10.61
CA ARG A 546 15.34 10.68 9.15
C ARG A 546 15.82 12.07 8.74
N PRO A 547 16.76 12.22 7.80
CA PRO A 547 17.08 13.53 7.25
C PRO A 547 15.80 14.20 6.76
N ALA A 548 15.64 15.49 7.02
CA ALA A 548 14.57 16.25 6.38
C ALA A 548 14.76 16.10 4.85
N ALA A 549 13.67 15.81 4.13
CA ALA A 549 13.72 15.80 2.67
C ALA A 549 14.45 17.06 2.21
N SER A 550 15.54 16.89 1.46
CA SER A 550 16.34 18.02 1.03
C SER A 550 15.41 18.97 0.29
N SER A 551 15.12 20.11 0.92
CA SER A 551 14.47 21.22 0.24
C SER A 551 15.46 21.70 -0.82
N SER A 552 15.53 20.99 -1.94
CA SER A 552 16.19 21.50 -3.13
C SER A 552 15.34 22.66 -3.60
N THR A 553 15.63 23.82 -3.01
CA THR A 553 15.26 25.15 -3.46
C THR A 553 15.68 25.31 -4.90
N GLN A 554 14.72 25.76 -5.69
CA GLN A 554 14.72 26.37 -7.02
C GLN A 554 14.58 25.43 -8.20
#